data_856be8183bcd344abe550f9c72f6b596
#
_entry.id   856be8183bcd344abe550f9c72f6b596
#
_cell.length_a   1.000
_cell.length_b   1.000
_cell.length_c   1.000
_cell.angle_alpha   90.00
_cell.angle_beta   90.00
_cell.angle_gamma   90.00
#
_symmetry.space_group_name_H-M   'P 1'
#
loop_
_entity.id
_entity.type
_entity.pdbx_description
1 polymer ?
#
loop_
_entity_poly.entity_id
_entity_poly.type
_entity_poly.pdbx_seq_one_letter_code
_entity_poly.pdbx_strand_id
1 'polypeptide(L)'
;MIRIGPRLKAFAWGQTDAIPRMLGLGAMEGPVAEAWFGAHESAPSPLAGGGDLASHIAADPEGTVGQERLPYLLKILAIASPLSIQVHPTAEQARAGFDGEEAQRIALDAPQRTFRDPRHKPELVVALTPMRALVGLRDAKELERDLHSLGADDLAQIVRGSDSLLDYVIAVLDRGAGAEALDRLAHLPGGDSSLGLAARAARAFPGDHGALVALAMNAVILAPGQGCYVPPRVIHSY
;
A
#
# COMPACT_ATOMS: atom_id res chain seq x y z
N MET A 1 -16.84 -21.87 -18.17
CA MET A 1 -15.63 -20.99 -18.04
C MET A 1 -16.03 -19.57 -18.44
N ILE A 2 -15.78 -18.59 -17.56
CA ILE A 2 -16.12 -17.18 -17.77
C ILE A 2 -14.83 -16.43 -18.10
N ARG A 3 -14.85 -15.61 -19.16
CA ARG A 3 -13.73 -14.73 -19.53
C ARG A 3 -14.00 -13.34 -18.98
N ILE A 4 -13.03 -12.81 -18.21
CA ILE A 4 -13.07 -11.46 -17.62
C ILE A 4 -11.98 -10.59 -18.23
N GLY A 5 -12.23 -9.30 -18.29
CA GLY A 5 -11.23 -8.27 -18.62
C GLY A 5 -10.77 -7.50 -17.40
N PRO A 6 -9.67 -6.72 -17.51
CA PRO A 6 -9.22 -5.85 -16.43
C PRO A 6 -10.09 -4.60 -16.30
N ARG A 7 -10.15 -4.06 -15.07
CA ARG A 7 -10.48 -2.65 -14.83
C ARG A 7 -9.18 -1.88 -14.58
N LEU A 8 -8.86 -0.97 -15.46
CA LEU A 8 -7.65 -0.16 -15.37
C LEU A 8 -7.85 1.02 -14.42
N LYS A 9 -6.82 1.35 -13.64
CA LYS A 9 -6.78 2.48 -12.72
C LYS A 9 -5.60 3.40 -13.05
N ALA A 10 -5.89 4.68 -13.18
CA ALA A 10 -4.92 5.73 -13.52
C ALA A 10 -4.54 6.52 -12.27
N PHE A 11 -3.58 6.02 -11.51
CA PHE A 11 -3.00 6.76 -10.39
C PHE A 11 -1.69 7.42 -10.82
N ALA A 12 -1.37 8.59 -10.25
CA ALA A 12 -0.19 9.38 -10.62
C ALA A 12 1.15 8.64 -10.42
N TRP A 13 1.19 7.68 -9.50
CA TRP A 13 2.39 6.87 -9.24
C TRP A 13 2.62 5.74 -10.26
N GLY A 14 1.71 5.57 -11.21
CA GLY A 14 1.76 4.48 -12.20
C GLY A 14 2.71 4.75 -13.37
N GLN A 15 3.17 3.67 -14.00
CA GLN A 15 3.85 3.73 -15.29
C GLN A 15 2.83 3.91 -16.43
N THR A 16 3.27 4.44 -17.55
CA THR A 16 2.38 4.73 -18.69
C THR A 16 2.15 3.52 -19.60
N ASP A 17 3.15 2.64 -19.75
CA ASP A 17 3.17 1.63 -20.82
C ASP A 17 3.28 0.17 -20.36
N ALA A 18 3.67 -0.08 -19.10
CA ALA A 18 3.96 -1.45 -18.63
C ALA A 18 2.72 -2.36 -18.66
N ILE A 19 1.60 -1.94 -18.07
CA ILE A 19 0.35 -2.71 -18.09
C ILE A 19 -0.25 -2.78 -19.49
N PRO A 20 -0.39 -1.68 -20.27
CA PRO A 20 -0.85 -1.75 -21.64
C PRO A 20 -0.08 -2.74 -22.49
N ARG A 21 1.25 -2.70 -22.44
CA ARG A 21 2.11 -3.64 -23.19
C ARG A 21 1.93 -5.08 -22.73
N MET A 22 1.87 -5.34 -21.43
CA MET A 22 1.68 -6.67 -20.85
C MET A 22 0.35 -7.30 -21.27
N LEU A 23 -0.70 -6.50 -21.37
CA LEU A 23 -2.05 -6.95 -21.70
C LEU A 23 -2.36 -6.89 -23.21
N GLY A 24 -1.40 -6.49 -24.05
CA GLY A 24 -1.62 -6.33 -25.49
C GLY A 24 -2.61 -5.22 -25.85
N LEU A 25 -2.73 -4.21 -25.00
CA LEU A 25 -3.55 -3.03 -25.24
C LEU A 25 -2.78 -2.00 -26.06
N GLY A 26 -3.50 -1.16 -26.80
CA GLY A 26 -2.90 -0.04 -27.52
C GLY A 26 -2.31 1.02 -26.57
N ALA A 27 -1.67 2.04 -27.15
CA ALA A 27 -1.18 3.19 -26.36
C ALA A 27 -2.36 3.85 -25.64
N MET A 28 -2.14 4.23 -24.38
CA MET A 28 -3.12 4.90 -23.53
C MET A 28 -2.62 6.28 -23.14
N GLU A 29 -3.52 7.21 -22.95
CA GLU A 29 -3.19 8.52 -22.41
C GLU A 29 -2.99 8.43 -20.89
N GLY A 30 -1.83 8.92 -20.41
CA GLY A 30 -1.49 8.97 -19.00
C GLY A 30 -1.08 7.62 -18.37
N PRO A 31 -0.89 7.60 -17.05
CA PRO A 31 -0.41 6.42 -16.32
C PRO A 31 -1.49 5.35 -16.22
N VAL A 32 -1.08 4.09 -16.35
CA VAL A 32 -1.89 2.91 -16.02
C VAL A 32 -1.23 2.21 -14.84
N ALA A 33 -1.66 2.61 -13.66
CA ALA A 33 -1.03 2.18 -12.41
C ALA A 33 -1.41 0.77 -11.98
N GLU A 34 -2.69 0.40 -12.18
CA GLU A 34 -3.21 -0.91 -11.78
C GLU A 34 -4.15 -1.50 -12.83
N ALA A 35 -4.14 -2.82 -12.95
CA ALA A 35 -5.17 -3.59 -13.62
C ALA A 35 -5.83 -4.53 -12.60
N TRP A 36 -7.13 -4.38 -12.38
CA TRP A 36 -7.91 -5.15 -11.41
C TRP A 36 -8.68 -6.27 -12.10
N PHE A 37 -8.61 -7.46 -11.51
CA PHE A 37 -9.34 -8.65 -11.93
C PHE A 37 -10.11 -9.21 -10.74
N GLY A 38 -11.42 -9.06 -10.73
CA GLY A 38 -12.26 -9.50 -9.62
C GLY A 38 -13.63 -8.85 -9.59
N ALA A 39 -14.34 -9.08 -8.49
CA ALA A 39 -15.71 -8.61 -8.28
C ALA A 39 -15.79 -7.44 -7.27
N HIS A 40 -14.78 -6.55 -7.23
CA HIS A 40 -14.78 -5.40 -6.34
C HIS A 40 -15.89 -4.42 -6.75
N GLU A 41 -16.73 -4.01 -5.80
CA GLU A 41 -17.93 -3.20 -6.04
C GLU A 41 -17.65 -1.92 -6.82
N SER A 42 -16.56 -1.20 -6.51
CA SER A 42 -16.20 0.04 -7.19
C SER A 42 -15.61 -0.17 -8.60
N ALA A 43 -15.20 -1.39 -8.95
CA ALA A 43 -14.53 -1.67 -10.23
C ALA A 43 -14.57 -3.18 -10.56
N PRO A 44 -15.75 -3.76 -10.76
CA PRO A 44 -15.87 -5.16 -11.14
C PRO A 44 -15.33 -5.40 -12.54
N SER A 45 -14.70 -6.53 -12.76
CA SER A 45 -14.20 -6.95 -14.07
C SER A 45 -15.33 -7.09 -15.10
N PRO A 46 -15.19 -6.52 -16.30
CA PRO A 46 -16.14 -6.75 -17.38
C PRO A 46 -16.08 -8.19 -17.87
N LEU A 47 -17.23 -8.73 -18.26
CA LEU A 47 -17.35 -10.04 -18.89
C LEU A 47 -17.26 -9.91 -20.42
N ALA A 48 -16.64 -10.87 -21.08
CA ALA A 48 -16.53 -10.89 -22.53
C ALA A 48 -17.91 -10.93 -23.25
N GLY A 49 -18.93 -11.45 -22.59
CA GLY A 49 -20.32 -11.53 -23.10
C GLY A 49 -21.22 -10.35 -22.72
N GLY A 50 -20.67 -9.31 -22.08
CA GLY A 50 -21.41 -8.18 -21.54
C GLY A 50 -21.72 -8.31 -20.05
N GLY A 51 -21.98 -7.18 -19.38
CA GLY A 51 -22.12 -7.11 -17.93
C GLY A 51 -20.77 -7.17 -17.18
N ASP A 52 -20.81 -7.47 -15.89
CA ASP A 52 -19.65 -7.52 -15.01
C ASP A 52 -19.67 -8.72 -14.07
N LEU A 53 -18.51 -9.03 -13.49
CA LEU A 53 -18.32 -10.21 -12.64
C LEU A 53 -19.08 -10.10 -11.31
N ALA A 54 -19.23 -8.90 -10.72
CA ALA A 54 -19.95 -8.75 -9.45
C ALA A 54 -21.45 -9.05 -9.63
N SER A 55 -22.06 -8.49 -10.67
CA SER A 55 -23.46 -8.76 -11.02
C SER A 55 -23.67 -10.24 -11.38
N HIS A 56 -22.72 -10.86 -12.07
CA HIS A 56 -22.80 -12.28 -12.43
C HIS A 56 -22.74 -13.19 -11.20
N ILE A 57 -21.83 -12.92 -10.25
CA ILE A 57 -21.76 -13.66 -8.98
C ILE A 57 -23.05 -13.45 -8.17
N ALA A 58 -23.55 -12.21 -8.09
CA ALA A 58 -24.75 -11.91 -7.32
C ALA A 58 -26.01 -12.65 -7.84
N ALA A 59 -26.06 -12.96 -9.13
CA ALA A 59 -27.15 -13.71 -9.75
C ALA A 59 -27.13 -15.21 -9.39
N ASP A 60 -25.96 -15.83 -9.25
CA ASP A 60 -25.76 -17.23 -8.87
C ASP A 60 -24.43 -17.39 -8.13
N PRO A 61 -24.36 -17.03 -6.84
CA PRO A 61 -23.13 -17.08 -6.05
C PRO A 61 -22.58 -18.49 -5.92
N GLU A 62 -23.44 -19.45 -5.60
CA GLU A 62 -23.04 -20.84 -5.37
C GLU A 62 -22.53 -21.51 -6.66
N GLY A 63 -23.25 -21.37 -7.77
CA GLY A 63 -22.84 -21.94 -9.05
C GLY A 63 -21.64 -21.24 -9.69
N THR A 64 -21.37 -19.98 -9.30
CA THR A 64 -20.27 -19.21 -9.89
C THR A 64 -18.96 -19.35 -9.10
N VAL A 65 -19.00 -19.17 -7.79
CA VAL A 65 -17.79 -19.14 -6.92
C VAL A 65 -17.88 -20.08 -5.71
N GLY A 66 -18.98 -20.81 -5.52
CA GLY A 66 -19.19 -21.76 -4.43
C GLY A 66 -19.34 -21.09 -3.06
N GLN A 67 -19.63 -19.80 -3.02
CA GLN A 67 -19.83 -19.01 -1.81
C GLN A 67 -20.44 -17.65 -2.16
N GLU A 68 -20.87 -16.88 -1.17
CA GLU A 68 -21.56 -15.60 -1.35
C GLU A 68 -20.85 -14.63 -2.30
N ARG A 69 -19.51 -14.68 -2.35
CA ARG A 69 -18.71 -13.76 -3.18
C ARG A 69 -17.28 -14.25 -3.41
N LEU A 70 -16.60 -13.66 -4.39
CA LEU A 70 -15.18 -13.89 -4.62
C LEU A 70 -14.34 -13.32 -3.45
N PRO A 71 -13.53 -14.14 -2.75
CA PRO A 71 -12.85 -13.72 -1.51
C PRO A 71 -11.55 -12.93 -1.75
N TYR A 72 -11.17 -12.67 -2.99
CA TYR A 72 -9.93 -11.96 -3.33
C TYR A 72 -10.10 -11.01 -4.51
N LEU A 73 -9.16 -10.08 -4.63
CA LEU A 73 -8.98 -9.20 -5.78
C LEU A 73 -7.55 -9.38 -6.30
N LEU A 74 -7.41 -9.84 -7.55
CA LEU A 74 -6.12 -9.88 -8.22
C LEU A 74 -5.83 -8.51 -8.84
N LYS A 75 -4.61 -7.99 -8.60
CA LYS A 75 -4.14 -6.73 -9.20
C LYS A 75 -2.80 -6.93 -9.88
N ILE A 76 -2.59 -6.27 -11.01
CA ILE A 76 -1.27 -6.03 -11.57
C ILE A 76 -0.94 -4.57 -11.27
N LEU A 77 0.24 -4.32 -10.70
CA LEU A 77 0.72 -2.99 -10.33
C LEU A 77 1.90 -2.62 -11.23
N ALA A 78 1.88 -1.41 -11.79
CA ALA A 78 3.00 -0.84 -12.56
C ALA A 78 3.50 0.42 -11.86
N ILE A 79 4.47 0.23 -10.96
CA ILE A 79 4.93 1.24 -10.00
C ILE A 79 6.06 2.06 -10.62
N ALA A 80 5.89 3.39 -10.72
CA ALA A 80 6.92 4.34 -11.13
C ALA A 80 7.48 5.15 -9.96
N SER A 81 6.69 5.38 -8.90
CA SER A 81 7.12 6.08 -7.68
C SER A 81 6.56 5.37 -6.44
N PRO A 82 7.13 5.61 -5.25
CA PRO A 82 6.67 4.96 -4.03
C PRO A 82 5.18 5.20 -3.78
N LEU A 83 4.48 4.17 -3.30
CA LEU A 83 3.09 4.26 -2.90
C LEU A 83 2.98 4.76 -1.46
N SER A 84 1.75 5.17 -1.06
CA SER A 84 1.45 5.49 0.33
C SER A 84 1.77 4.33 1.27
N ILE A 85 2.19 4.67 2.48
CA ILE A 85 2.34 3.69 3.56
C ILE A 85 0.94 3.27 4.03
N GLN A 86 0.73 1.96 4.15
CA GLN A 86 -0.56 1.36 4.50
C GLN A 86 -0.42 0.38 5.66
N VAL A 87 -1.51 0.24 6.39
CA VAL A 87 -1.73 -0.82 7.37
C VAL A 87 -3.18 -1.27 7.27
N HIS A 88 -3.42 -2.57 7.17
CA HIS A 88 -4.77 -3.11 7.07
C HIS A 88 -5.22 -3.71 8.40
N PRO A 89 -6.51 -3.57 8.78
CA PRO A 89 -7.04 -4.08 10.03
C PRO A 89 -7.17 -5.61 10.01
N THR A 90 -7.26 -6.22 11.20
CA THR A 90 -7.77 -7.59 11.35
C THR A 90 -9.25 -7.67 10.97
N ALA A 91 -9.78 -8.89 10.82
CA ALA A 91 -11.21 -9.08 10.53
C ALA A 91 -12.12 -8.49 11.63
N GLU A 92 -11.70 -8.64 12.88
CA GLU A 92 -12.41 -8.07 14.03
C GLU A 92 -12.38 -6.54 14.03
N GLN A 93 -11.19 -5.95 13.84
CA GLN A 93 -11.01 -4.49 13.76
C GLN A 93 -11.77 -3.88 12.57
N ALA A 94 -11.74 -4.53 11.41
CA ALA A 94 -12.46 -4.07 10.21
C ALA A 94 -13.96 -4.03 10.46
N ARG A 95 -14.53 -5.09 11.06
CA ARG A 95 -15.95 -5.14 11.39
C ARG A 95 -16.33 -4.11 12.44
N ALA A 96 -15.63 -4.06 13.57
CA ALA A 96 -15.89 -3.11 14.63
C ALA A 96 -15.79 -1.65 14.16
N GLY A 97 -14.76 -1.35 13.35
CA GLY A 97 -14.58 -0.01 12.77
C GLY A 97 -15.68 0.35 11.78
N PHE A 98 -16.05 -0.57 10.89
CA PHE A 98 -17.16 -0.36 9.95
C PHE A 98 -18.49 -0.11 10.67
N ASP A 99 -18.86 -1.00 11.62
CA ASP A 99 -20.10 -0.87 12.38
C ASP A 99 -20.12 0.43 13.19
N GLY A 100 -18.98 0.84 13.75
CA GLY A 100 -18.84 2.11 14.49
C GLY A 100 -19.05 3.34 13.61
N GLU A 101 -18.50 3.36 12.38
CA GLU A 101 -18.70 4.46 11.43
C GLU A 101 -20.11 4.47 10.83
N GLU A 102 -20.75 3.29 10.63
CA GLU A 102 -22.18 3.18 10.28
C GLU A 102 -23.07 3.77 11.37
N ALA A 103 -22.82 3.44 12.65
CA ALA A 103 -23.56 4.00 13.78
C ALA A 103 -23.44 5.53 13.87
N GLN A 104 -22.29 6.08 13.49
CA GLN A 104 -22.04 7.53 13.39
C GLN A 104 -22.60 8.15 12.09
N ARG A 105 -23.16 7.35 11.19
CA ARG A 105 -23.71 7.77 9.88
C ARG A 105 -22.68 8.49 9.00
N ILE A 106 -21.42 8.09 9.06
CA ILE A 106 -20.37 8.60 8.17
C ILE A 106 -20.57 7.93 6.81
N ALA A 107 -20.81 8.74 5.76
CA ALA A 107 -21.04 8.21 4.41
C ALA A 107 -19.82 7.42 3.91
N LEU A 108 -20.03 6.36 3.11
CA LEU A 108 -18.96 5.48 2.61
C LEU A 108 -17.94 6.21 1.73
N ASP A 109 -18.34 7.28 1.06
CA ASP A 109 -17.50 8.13 0.20
C ASP A 109 -16.93 9.36 0.92
N ALA A 110 -17.29 9.56 2.21
CA ALA A 110 -16.79 10.69 2.98
C ALA A 110 -15.25 10.62 3.13
N PRO A 111 -14.52 11.75 2.98
CA PRO A 111 -13.06 11.78 3.10
C PRO A 111 -12.52 11.24 4.43
N GLN A 112 -13.26 11.44 5.52
CA GLN A 112 -12.91 10.97 6.86
C GLN A 112 -13.27 9.50 7.11
N ARG A 113 -13.95 8.82 6.18
CA ARG A 113 -14.32 7.41 6.31
C ARG A 113 -13.09 6.52 6.21
N THR A 114 -12.77 5.80 7.28
CA THR A 114 -11.62 4.89 7.37
C THR A 114 -11.99 3.47 6.93
N PHE A 115 -13.12 2.96 7.43
CA PHE A 115 -13.56 1.58 7.16
C PHE A 115 -14.67 1.58 6.11
N ARG A 116 -14.30 1.39 4.85
CA ARG A 116 -15.25 1.39 3.72
C ARG A 116 -15.92 0.04 3.50
N ASP A 117 -15.42 -1.01 4.12
CA ASP A 117 -16.01 -2.35 4.16
C ASP A 117 -15.60 -3.06 5.47
N PRO A 118 -16.36 -4.08 5.93
CA PRO A 118 -16.12 -4.75 7.22
C PRO A 118 -15.07 -5.88 7.12
N ARG A 119 -14.11 -5.79 6.19
CA ARG A 119 -13.24 -6.94 5.84
C ARG A 119 -11.78 -6.64 6.10
N HIS A 120 -11.05 -7.66 6.53
CA HIS A 120 -9.60 -7.61 6.56
C HIS A 120 -9.01 -7.72 5.15
N LYS A 121 -7.78 -7.24 4.98
CA LYS A 121 -7.07 -7.24 3.69
C LYS A 121 -5.64 -7.76 3.86
N PRO A 122 -5.45 -9.08 4.08
CA PRO A 122 -4.11 -9.64 3.93
C PRO A 122 -3.67 -9.49 2.46
N GLU A 123 -2.40 -9.20 2.23
CA GLU A 123 -1.87 -9.04 0.89
C GLU A 123 -0.78 -10.06 0.59
N LEU A 124 -0.71 -10.48 -0.65
CA LEU A 124 0.42 -11.22 -1.21
C LEU A 124 0.87 -10.50 -2.46
N VAL A 125 2.06 -9.90 -2.41
CA VAL A 125 2.70 -9.33 -3.60
C VAL A 125 3.68 -10.33 -4.20
N VAL A 126 3.67 -10.46 -5.53
CA VAL A 126 4.63 -11.27 -6.28
C VAL A 126 5.32 -10.36 -7.30
N ALA A 127 6.64 -10.29 -7.24
CA ALA A 127 7.43 -9.47 -8.13
C ALA A 127 7.45 -10.06 -9.56
N LEU A 128 7.04 -9.29 -10.56
CA LEU A 128 7.18 -9.64 -11.98
C LEU A 128 8.48 -9.09 -12.58
N THR A 129 9.01 -8.04 -12.00
CA THR A 129 10.31 -7.42 -12.26
C THR A 129 11.01 -7.21 -10.92
N PRO A 130 12.33 -6.89 -10.87
CA PRO A 130 12.97 -6.53 -9.60
C PRO A 130 12.19 -5.45 -8.87
N MET A 131 11.77 -5.72 -7.64
CA MET A 131 10.87 -4.89 -6.86
C MET A 131 11.46 -4.55 -5.50
N ARG A 132 11.19 -3.35 -5.04
CA ARG A 132 11.52 -2.86 -3.70
C ARG A 132 10.24 -2.63 -2.93
N ALA A 133 10.21 -3.07 -1.68
CA ALA A 133 9.10 -2.87 -0.76
C ALA A 133 9.63 -2.47 0.62
N LEU A 134 8.78 -1.85 1.40
CA LEU A 134 8.98 -1.62 2.83
C LEU A 134 7.92 -2.42 3.58
N VAL A 135 8.33 -3.32 4.49
CA VAL A 135 7.39 -4.22 5.17
C VAL A 135 7.76 -4.40 6.65
N GLY A 136 6.85 -4.04 7.52
CA GLY A 136 7.02 -4.14 8.96
C GLY A 136 8.01 -3.13 9.53
N LEU A 137 7.95 -2.90 10.83
CA LEU A 137 8.90 -2.05 11.54
C LEU A 137 10.22 -2.79 11.75
N ARG A 138 11.33 -2.07 11.62
CA ARG A 138 12.68 -2.62 11.75
C ARG A 138 13.18 -2.59 13.19
N ASP A 139 14.38 -3.10 13.39
CA ASP A 139 15.07 -3.04 14.68
C ASP A 139 15.29 -1.59 15.14
N ALA A 140 14.97 -1.30 16.41
CA ALA A 140 15.06 0.03 16.97
C ALA A 140 16.50 0.58 16.99
N LYS A 141 17.52 -0.27 17.23
CA LYS A 141 18.92 0.16 17.26
C LYS A 141 19.44 0.50 15.86
N GLU A 142 18.92 -0.16 14.83
CA GLU A 142 19.26 0.19 13.45
C GLU A 142 18.64 1.53 13.07
N LEU A 143 17.40 1.77 13.43
CA LEU A 143 16.73 3.05 13.22
C LEU A 143 17.46 4.17 13.99
N GLU A 144 17.81 3.94 15.25
CA GLU A 144 18.55 4.90 16.07
C GLU A 144 19.88 5.32 15.42
N ARG A 145 20.66 4.36 14.91
CA ARG A 145 21.92 4.66 14.19
C ARG A 145 21.70 5.54 12.96
N ASP A 146 20.67 5.24 12.17
CA ASP A 146 20.35 6.03 10.98
C ASP A 146 19.89 7.44 11.36
N LEU A 147 19.08 7.59 12.41
CA LEU A 147 18.65 8.89 12.93
C LEU A 147 19.84 9.73 13.41
N HIS A 148 20.79 9.14 14.14
CA HIS A 148 22.04 9.84 14.50
C HIS A 148 22.83 10.28 13.26
N SER A 149 22.92 9.46 12.24
CA SER A 149 23.60 9.81 10.97
C SER A 149 22.93 10.99 10.26
N LEU A 150 21.62 11.16 10.46
CA LEU A 150 20.84 12.29 9.97
C LEU A 150 20.86 13.50 10.94
N GLY A 151 21.58 13.42 12.08
CA GLY A 151 21.58 14.46 13.11
C GLY A 151 20.21 14.68 13.75
N ALA A 152 19.37 13.63 13.83
CA ALA A 152 18.04 13.62 14.42
C ALA A 152 18.10 12.99 15.82
N ASP A 153 18.93 13.56 16.71
CA ASP A 153 19.20 13.02 18.04
C ASP A 153 17.96 13.03 18.95
N ASP A 154 17.07 13.98 18.75
CA ASP A 154 15.77 14.06 19.41
C ASP A 154 14.87 12.86 19.06
N LEU A 155 14.78 12.52 17.79
CA LEU A 155 14.03 11.32 17.32
C LEU A 155 14.72 10.03 17.79
N ALA A 156 16.05 9.97 17.76
CA ALA A 156 16.81 8.84 18.28
C ALA A 156 16.57 8.62 19.79
N GLN A 157 16.45 9.71 20.57
CA GLN A 157 16.07 9.64 21.98
C GLN A 157 14.67 9.06 22.19
N ILE A 158 13.69 9.44 21.36
CA ILE A 158 12.34 8.87 21.43
C ILE A 158 12.41 7.35 21.18
N VAL A 159 13.12 6.91 20.13
CA VAL A 159 13.29 5.49 19.83
C VAL A 159 13.91 4.72 20.99
N ARG A 160 14.98 5.28 21.60
CA ARG A 160 15.68 4.66 22.72
C ARG A 160 14.84 4.60 23.99
N GLY A 161 14.01 5.61 24.24
CA GLY A 161 13.20 5.74 25.46
C GLY A 161 11.86 5.02 25.42
N SER A 162 11.52 4.37 24.30
CA SER A 162 10.22 3.75 24.07
C SER A 162 10.31 2.23 23.96
N ASP A 163 9.30 1.54 24.47
CA ASP A 163 9.15 0.09 24.31
C ASP A 163 8.65 -0.28 22.90
N SER A 164 8.22 0.71 22.12
CA SER A 164 7.63 0.52 20.80
C SER A 164 8.00 1.66 19.85
N LEU A 165 8.22 1.37 18.57
CA LEU A 165 8.39 2.40 17.55
C LEU A 165 7.13 3.22 17.25
N LEU A 166 6.00 2.92 17.91
CA LEU A 166 4.77 3.70 17.76
C LEU A 166 4.95 5.15 18.23
N ASP A 167 5.68 5.36 19.34
CA ASP A 167 5.94 6.73 19.86
C ASP A 167 6.76 7.57 18.88
N TYR A 168 7.71 6.94 18.18
CA TYR A 168 8.43 7.56 17.06
C TYR A 168 7.47 7.93 15.91
N VAL A 169 6.61 6.99 15.47
CA VAL A 169 5.65 7.25 14.40
C VAL A 169 4.70 8.40 14.76
N ILE A 170 4.22 8.43 16.01
CA ILE A 170 3.36 9.52 16.52
C ILE A 170 4.13 10.84 16.52
N ALA A 171 5.37 10.85 17.00
CA ALA A 171 6.18 12.08 17.03
C ALA A 171 6.40 12.65 15.61
N VAL A 172 6.65 11.78 14.64
CA VAL A 172 6.87 12.16 13.25
C VAL A 172 5.56 12.66 12.59
N LEU A 173 4.46 11.94 12.72
CA LEU A 173 3.22 12.24 12.00
C LEU A 173 2.37 13.32 12.68
N ASP A 174 2.18 13.23 13.99
CA ASP A 174 1.25 14.12 14.70
C ASP A 174 1.93 15.41 15.13
N ARG A 175 3.23 15.38 15.46
CA ARG A 175 3.97 16.54 15.94
C ARG A 175 4.86 17.19 14.90
N GLY A 176 4.98 16.59 13.70
CA GLY A 176 5.85 17.09 12.65
C GLY A 176 7.34 17.10 13.02
N ALA A 177 7.75 16.18 13.91
CA ALA A 177 9.14 16.11 14.35
C ALA A 177 10.07 15.65 13.20
N GLY A 178 11.31 16.14 13.21
CA GLY A 178 12.35 15.69 12.28
C GLY A 178 12.40 16.42 10.94
N ALA A 179 11.87 17.64 10.81
CA ALA A 179 11.89 18.39 9.54
C ALA A 179 13.30 18.54 8.94
N GLU A 180 14.33 18.84 9.76
CA GLU A 180 15.71 18.92 9.29
C GLU A 180 16.27 17.55 8.87
N ALA A 181 15.89 16.48 9.59
CA ALA A 181 16.28 15.12 9.24
C ALA A 181 15.64 14.70 7.90
N LEU A 182 14.39 15.10 7.66
CA LEU A 182 13.71 14.87 6.41
C LEU A 182 14.41 15.54 5.22
N ASP A 183 14.84 16.79 5.40
CA ASP A 183 15.62 17.51 4.38
C ASP A 183 16.95 16.81 4.09
N ARG A 184 17.70 16.44 5.13
CA ARG A 184 18.96 15.68 4.98
C ARG A 184 18.75 14.32 4.30
N LEU A 185 17.68 13.61 4.68
CA LEU A 185 17.30 12.33 4.11
C LEU A 185 17.06 12.44 2.58
N ALA A 186 16.40 13.51 2.13
CA ALA A 186 16.14 13.75 0.72
C ALA A 186 17.42 13.93 -0.12
N HIS A 187 18.51 14.39 0.49
CA HIS A 187 19.81 14.58 -0.17
C HIS A 187 20.69 13.31 -0.20
N LEU A 188 20.35 12.27 0.55
CA LEU A 188 21.11 11.01 0.54
C LEU A 188 20.90 10.24 -0.78
N PRO A 189 21.90 9.44 -1.20
CA PRO A 189 21.71 8.54 -2.34
C PRO A 189 20.60 7.53 -2.07
N GLY A 190 19.84 7.18 -3.11
CA GLY A 190 18.91 6.07 -3.04
C GLY A 190 19.67 4.73 -3.05
N GLY A 191 19.04 3.69 -2.52
CA GLY A 191 19.62 2.34 -2.46
C GLY A 191 18.57 1.32 -2.09
N ASP A 192 19.03 0.10 -1.78
CA ASP A 192 18.18 -1.04 -1.44
C ASP A 192 18.06 -1.26 0.10
N SER A 193 18.67 -0.38 0.90
CA SER A 193 18.49 -0.34 2.36
C SER A 193 17.24 0.47 2.76
N SER A 194 16.78 0.32 4.00
CA SER A 194 15.70 1.13 4.56
C SER A 194 16.00 2.64 4.44
N LEU A 195 17.23 3.05 4.75
CA LEU A 195 17.69 4.44 4.57
C LEU A 195 17.61 4.88 3.09
N GLY A 196 18.07 4.04 2.17
CA GLY A 196 18.04 4.36 0.73
C GLY A 196 16.63 4.43 0.16
N LEU A 197 15.71 3.57 0.60
CA LEU A 197 14.31 3.60 0.19
C LEU A 197 13.57 4.81 0.80
N ALA A 198 13.82 5.13 2.07
CA ALA A 198 13.30 6.33 2.71
C ALA A 198 13.80 7.62 2.02
N ALA A 199 15.08 7.67 1.62
CA ALA A 199 15.64 8.78 0.83
C ALA A 199 14.93 8.93 -0.54
N ARG A 200 14.55 7.83 -1.18
CA ARG A 200 13.73 7.87 -2.40
C ARG A 200 12.34 8.47 -2.13
N ALA A 201 11.68 8.05 -1.04
CA ALA A 201 10.38 8.57 -0.64
C ALA A 201 10.45 10.08 -0.35
N ALA A 202 11.46 10.54 0.41
CA ALA A 202 11.66 11.94 0.72
C ALA A 202 11.86 12.82 -0.53
N ARG A 203 12.53 12.29 -1.57
CA ARG A 203 12.68 13.01 -2.85
C ARG A 203 11.40 12.99 -3.69
N ALA A 204 10.65 11.89 -3.66
CA ALA A 204 9.41 11.78 -4.42
C ALA A 204 8.31 12.66 -3.83
N PHE A 205 8.31 12.85 -2.52
CA PHE A 205 7.32 13.60 -1.76
C PHE A 205 8.00 14.63 -0.83
N PRO A 206 8.48 15.76 -1.36
CA PRO A 206 9.17 16.77 -0.56
C PRO A 206 8.28 17.30 0.57
N GLY A 207 8.81 17.29 1.79
CA GLY A 207 8.09 17.76 2.98
C GLY A 207 7.14 16.74 3.61
N ASP A 208 6.95 15.56 3.01
CA ASP A 208 6.11 14.51 3.60
C ASP A 208 6.89 13.72 4.67
N HIS A 209 6.45 13.87 5.92
CA HIS A 209 7.02 13.16 7.07
C HIS A 209 6.83 11.63 6.99
N GLY A 210 5.97 11.12 6.12
CA GLY A 210 5.87 9.70 5.81
C GLY A 210 7.20 9.07 5.39
N ALA A 211 8.13 9.84 4.81
CA ALA A 211 9.47 9.36 4.49
C ALA A 211 10.30 9.00 5.74
N LEU A 212 10.10 9.68 6.87
CA LEU A 212 10.71 9.30 8.15
C LEU A 212 10.04 8.05 8.73
N VAL A 213 8.75 7.85 8.51
CA VAL A 213 8.09 6.58 8.85
C VAL A 213 8.64 5.44 8.00
N ALA A 214 8.85 5.67 6.70
CA ALA A 214 9.50 4.71 5.79
C ALA A 214 10.90 4.31 6.28
N LEU A 215 11.67 5.23 6.89
CA LEU A 215 12.96 4.94 7.51
C LEU A 215 12.85 3.91 8.65
N ALA A 216 11.74 3.88 9.37
CA ALA A 216 11.49 2.90 10.44
C ALA A 216 11.00 1.54 9.93
N MET A 217 10.92 1.31 8.62
CA MET A 217 10.44 0.07 8.03
C MET A 217 11.58 -0.78 7.45
N ASN A 218 11.37 -2.10 7.39
CA ASN A 218 12.34 -3.01 6.77
C ASN A 218 12.30 -2.91 5.25
N ALA A 219 13.47 -2.76 4.63
CA ALA A 219 13.60 -2.90 3.19
C ALA A 219 13.51 -4.38 2.78
N VAL A 220 12.64 -4.67 1.82
CA VAL A 220 12.44 -5.99 1.23
C VAL A 220 12.70 -5.89 -0.27
N ILE A 221 13.67 -6.63 -0.77
CA ILE A 221 14.04 -6.65 -2.18
C ILE A 221 13.60 -7.99 -2.76
N LEU A 222 12.73 -7.96 -3.77
CA LEU A 222 12.19 -9.14 -4.41
C LEU A 222 12.73 -9.26 -5.85
N ALA A 223 13.31 -10.42 -6.16
CA ALA A 223 13.59 -10.81 -7.53
C ALA A 223 12.30 -11.29 -8.24
N PRO A 224 12.26 -11.27 -9.58
CA PRO A 224 11.11 -11.80 -10.32
C PRO A 224 10.75 -13.21 -9.89
N GLY A 225 9.46 -13.45 -9.64
CA GLY A 225 8.92 -14.71 -9.12
C GLY A 225 8.94 -14.86 -7.60
N GLN A 226 9.63 -13.99 -6.86
CA GLN A 226 9.56 -13.99 -5.41
C GLN A 226 8.31 -13.24 -4.91
N GLY A 227 7.74 -13.72 -3.82
CA GLY A 227 6.57 -13.13 -3.17
C GLY A 227 6.82 -12.73 -1.73
N CYS A 228 6.06 -11.76 -1.27
CA CYS A 228 6.00 -11.34 0.13
C CYS A 228 4.55 -11.32 0.60
N TYR A 229 4.27 -12.08 1.66
CA TYR A 229 2.96 -12.06 2.31
C TYR A 229 2.96 -10.98 3.41
N VAL A 230 1.96 -10.12 3.37
CA VAL A 230 1.74 -9.04 4.35
C VAL A 230 0.46 -9.34 5.13
N PRO A 231 0.57 -9.84 6.37
CA PRO A 231 -0.60 -10.08 7.20
C PRO A 231 -1.26 -8.76 7.65
N PRO A 232 -2.51 -8.79 8.11
CA PRO A 232 -3.14 -7.65 8.77
C PRO A 232 -2.27 -7.09 9.89
N ARG A 233 -2.34 -5.78 10.15
CA ARG A 233 -1.57 -5.01 11.12
C ARG A 233 -0.09 -4.83 10.81
N VAL A 234 0.40 -5.33 9.71
CA VAL A 234 1.77 -5.07 9.27
C VAL A 234 1.78 -3.83 8.36
N ILE A 235 2.53 -2.82 8.78
CA ILE A 235 2.76 -1.60 7.99
C ILE A 235 3.58 -1.94 6.74
N HIS A 236 3.19 -1.42 5.59
CA HIS A 236 3.86 -1.72 4.32
C HIS A 236 3.70 -0.61 3.28
N SER A 237 4.61 -0.61 2.29
CA SER A 237 4.58 0.25 1.09
C SER A 237 5.34 -0.44 -0.04
N TYR A 238 4.90 -0.21 -1.26
CA TYR A 238 5.52 -0.73 -2.49
C TYR A 238 6.10 0.38 -3.35
#